data_b3ea5e2dace20c0cafc8e9feae4757b2
#
_entry.id   b3ea5e2dace20c0cafc8e9feae4757b2
#
_cell.length_a   1.000
_cell.length_b   1.000
_cell.length_c   1.000
_cell.angle_alpha   90.00
_cell.angle_beta   90.00
_cell.angle_gamma   90.00
#
_symmetry.space_group_name_H-M   'P 1'
#
loop_
_entity.id
_entity.type
_entity.pdbx_description
1 polymer ?
#
loop_
_entity_poly.entity_id
_entity_poly.type
_entity_poly.pdbx_seq_one_letter_code
_entity_poly.pdbx_strand_id
1 'polypeptide(L)'
;MARGSLLLEAAQLIRCVSFLFTLLLFAASTGIKASPIRVPDLQQCELAMDASVTGPPMTLTLNCCLPIPAKGPIKFSFSKYKSNPRVRQAAHTVSDDYIAKYTRAYELMKALPDDDPRSFYTQADIHCAFCNFAYMQAENSSVPLQVHFSWLFLPWHRWYLYWHERILQSLLGDPTFSLVFWNWDDQHDGGNVMPDMFVHNGTALYDENRNQNNLPPALVKLRPNTTGNNTAIVNQNLNDMYQDVVRATTAELFMGGAYRTGTDLTNSTVLDAPLGGLIENGVHNGVHSWTGDPNLPLIQDMGTFTTAARDPIFYAHHSNVDRLWDKWKYDMPGGPRADHDDSDFLHAEFYFYDETASLVKVKVRDALDNSKLGVSYPTMAADKLWIHYKSPVTSKGSAIIAARAAGVATMGAAPQNGTIFLGSNFSAIVKTPSSPPPATSKATVLVIQGLQLTRNSFVSLIAFVNLPFANSLTDTSSAEYLGTFNIIPTTNTKYRHLTANVKFDIGDNMQRIGIQHEPEVIITLAITGVEPVSIQGLLID
;
A
#
# COMPACT_ATOMS: atom_id res chain seq x y z
N MET A 1 -36.57 47.53 45.27
CA MET A 1 -35.66 46.36 45.26
C MET A 1 -36.22 45.14 44.52
N ALA A 2 -37.44 45.13 44.02
CA ALA A 2 -38.04 43.94 43.35
C ALA A 2 -37.82 43.82 41.82
N ARG A 3 -37.32 44.86 41.13
CA ARG A 3 -37.07 44.80 39.66
C ARG A 3 -35.71 44.28 39.25
N GLY A 4 -34.73 44.25 40.18
CA GLY A 4 -33.38 43.72 39.86
C GLY A 4 -33.27 42.17 39.90
N SER A 5 -34.12 41.50 40.69
CA SER A 5 -34.12 40.04 40.85
C SER A 5 -34.69 39.34 39.62
N LEU A 6 -35.77 39.85 39.03
CA LEU A 6 -36.40 39.25 37.83
C LEU A 6 -35.52 39.31 36.56
N LEU A 7 -34.66 40.32 36.41
CA LEU A 7 -33.74 40.43 35.29
C LEU A 7 -32.53 39.47 35.40
N LEU A 8 -32.10 39.14 36.63
CA LEU A 8 -31.03 38.18 36.86
C LEU A 8 -31.50 36.72 36.61
N GLU A 9 -32.71 36.38 37.03
CA GLU A 9 -33.31 35.07 36.78
C GLU A 9 -33.60 34.83 35.29
N ALA A 10 -34.10 35.84 34.57
CA ALA A 10 -34.30 35.77 33.12
C ALA A 10 -32.96 35.59 32.34
N ALA A 11 -31.90 36.26 32.77
CA ALA A 11 -30.56 36.12 32.15
C ALA A 11 -29.93 34.76 32.44
N GLN A 12 -30.17 34.16 33.62
CA GLN A 12 -29.73 32.80 33.92
C GLN A 12 -30.53 31.73 33.13
N LEU A 13 -31.86 31.90 33.00
CA LEU A 13 -32.67 31.00 32.18
C LEU A 13 -32.26 31.03 30.70
N ILE A 14 -31.99 32.20 30.13
CA ILE A 14 -31.51 32.32 28.73
C ILE A 14 -30.14 31.66 28.54
N ARG A 15 -29.24 31.78 29.52
CA ARG A 15 -27.93 31.08 29.46
C ARG A 15 -28.05 29.57 29.57
N CYS A 16 -28.94 29.05 30.45
CA CYS A 16 -29.21 27.64 30.55
C CYS A 16 -29.87 27.06 29.29
N VAL A 17 -30.83 27.78 28.70
CA VAL A 17 -31.49 27.36 27.46
C VAL A 17 -30.51 27.40 26.28
N SER A 18 -29.66 28.43 26.18
CA SER A 18 -28.61 28.50 25.16
C SER A 18 -27.58 27.38 25.32
N PHE A 19 -27.21 27.03 26.56
CA PHE A 19 -26.25 25.95 26.83
C PHE A 19 -26.87 24.57 26.54
N LEU A 20 -28.17 24.35 26.85
CA LEU A 20 -28.88 23.15 26.46
C LEU A 20 -29.09 23.06 24.93
N PHE A 21 -29.34 24.15 24.24
CA PHE A 21 -29.45 24.17 22.77
C PHE A 21 -28.10 23.89 22.09
N THR A 22 -27.00 24.42 22.63
CA THR A 22 -25.64 24.08 22.14
C THR A 22 -25.28 22.61 22.44
N LEU A 23 -25.64 22.09 23.61
CA LEU A 23 -25.44 20.65 23.91
C LEU A 23 -26.35 19.74 23.05
N LEU A 24 -27.58 20.16 22.73
CA LEU A 24 -28.47 19.41 21.82
C LEU A 24 -28.05 19.51 20.35
N LEU A 25 -27.41 20.60 19.93
CA LEU A 25 -26.81 20.73 18.60
C LEU A 25 -25.51 19.92 18.46
N PHE A 26 -24.74 19.69 19.53
CA PHE A 26 -23.62 18.76 19.56
C PHE A 26 -24.06 17.29 19.64
N ALA A 27 -25.26 16.98 20.14
CA ALA A 27 -25.79 15.62 20.19
C ALA A 27 -26.50 15.17 18.89
N ALA A 28 -26.66 16.08 17.92
CA ALA A 28 -27.30 15.80 16.63
C ALA A 28 -26.30 15.71 15.47
N SER A 29 -25.00 15.63 15.73
CA SER A 29 -24.11 14.99 14.76
C SER A 29 -24.45 13.51 14.78
N THR A 30 -25.27 13.06 13.84
CA THR A 30 -25.39 11.64 13.47
C THR A 30 -24.03 11.23 12.92
N GLY A 31 -23.05 11.09 13.82
CA GLY A 31 -21.77 10.49 13.48
C GLY A 31 -22.09 9.11 12.91
N ILE A 32 -21.78 8.88 11.64
CA ILE A 32 -21.83 7.55 11.06
C ILE A 32 -21.02 6.68 12.02
N LYS A 33 -21.71 5.73 12.66
CA LYS A 33 -21.03 4.81 13.58
C LYS A 33 -20.01 4.04 12.76
N ALA A 34 -18.77 4.07 13.16
CA ALA A 34 -17.72 3.30 12.51
C ALA A 34 -18.19 1.85 12.32
N SER A 35 -18.11 1.34 11.10
CA SER A 35 -18.58 0.01 10.71
C SER A 35 -17.68 -0.58 9.62
N PRO A 36 -17.66 -1.90 9.45
CA PRO A 36 -16.83 -2.53 8.42
C PRO A 36 -17.26 -2.09 7.02
N ILE A 37 -16.30 -1.99 6.12
CA ILE A 37 -16.58 -1.77 4.70
C ILE A 37 -17.47 -2.90 4.18
N ARG A 38 -18.53 -2.52 3.47
CA ARG A 38 -19.45 -3.43 2.79
C ARG A 38 -19.22 -3.41 1.29
N VAL A 39 -19.67 -4.49 0.65
CA VAL A 39 -19.69 -4.57 -0.81
C VAL A 39 -20.42 -3.38 -1.42
N PRO A 40 -19.88 -2.73 -2.46
CA PRO A 40 -20.53 -1.60 -3.10
C PRO A 40 -21.77 -2.01 -3.90
N ASP A 41 -22.61 -1.04 -4.24
CA ASP A 41 -23.63 -1.22 -5.24
C ASP A 41 -23.00 -1.19 -6.64
N LEU A 42 -22.96 -2.34 -7.31
CA LEU A 42 -22.36 -2.46 -8.64
C LEU A 42 -23.11 -1.67 -9.73
N GLN A 43 -24.36 -1.26 -9.50
CA GLN A 43 -25.12 -0.42 -10.41
C GLN A 43 -24.67 1.05 -10.36
N GLN A 44 -24.02 1.46 -9.27
CA GLN A 44 -23.53 2.81 -9.05
C GLN A 44 -22.01 2.86 -9.29
N CYS A 45 -21.60 2.59 -10.52
CA CYS A 45 -20.20 2.62 -10.90
C CYS A 45 -19.90 3.97 -11.58
N GLU A 46 -18.92 4.71 -11.06
CA GLU A 46 -18.33 5.84 -11.77
C GLU A 46 -17.25 5.33 -12.71
N LEU A 47 -17.26 5.78 -13.96
CA LEU A 47 -16.19 5.42 -14.91
C LEU A 47 -14.84 5.88 -14.35
N ALA A 48 -13.85 5.01 -14.38
CA ALA A 48 -12.47 5.40 -14.13
C ALA A 48 -12.02 6.25 -15.32
N MET A 49 -12.00 7.57 -15.16
CA MET A 49 -11.97 8.51 -16.27
C MET A 49 -10.76 9.42 -16.31
N ASP A 50 -10.44 9.75 -17.55
CA ASP A 50 -9.74 10.91 -18.10
C ASP A 50 -8.41 11.29 -17.48
N ALA A 51 -7.35 10.75 -18.07
CA ALA A 51 -6.08 11.43 -18.06
C ALA A 51 -6.06 12.50 -19.15
N SER A 52 -6.50 13.71 -18.85
CA SER A 52 -5.97 14.88 -19.54
C SER A 52 -4.55 15.12 -19.01
N VAL A 53 -3.60 14.26 -19.37
CA VAL A 53 -2.19 14.51 -19.17
C VAL A 53 -1.79 15.61 -20.14
N THR A 54 -1.03 16.60 -19.68
CA THR A 54 -0.41 17.65 -20.50
C THR A 54 0.53 17.02 -21.54
N GLY A 55 -0.02 16.72 -22.69
CA GLY A 55 0.54 16.09 -23.88
C GLY A 55 -0.59 15.90 -24.87
N PRO A 56 -0.37 15.48 -26.11
CA PRO A 56 -1.47 15.19 -27.02
C PRO A 56 -2.40 14.20 -26.35
N PRO A 57 -3.73 14.46 -26.33
CA PRO A 57 -4.67 13.73 -25.50
C PRO A 57 -4.74 12.28 -25.96
N MET A 58 -4.16 11.38 -25.18
CA MET A 58 -4.56 9.99 -25.22
C MET A 58 -5.77 9.87 -24.31
N THR A 59 -6.95 9.89 -24.89
CA THR A 59 -8.20 9.60 -24.17
C THR A 59 -8.26 8.09 -23.98
N LEU A 60 -7.64 7.57 -22.93
CA LEU A 60 -7.84 6.19 -22.51
C LEU A 60 -9.13 6.14 -21.68
N THR A 61 -10.27 5.98 -22.33
CA THR A 61 -11.55 5.74 -21.67
C THR A 61 -11.60 4.27 -21.27
N LEU A 62 -11.22 3.96 -20.04
CA LEU A 62 -11.39 2.62 -19.49
C LEU A 62 -12.72 2.55 -18.76
N ASN A 63 -13.54 1.59 -19.10
CA ASN A 63 -14.73 1.24 -18.33
C ASN A 63 -14.38 0.11 -17.38
N CYS A 64 -14.05 0.45 -16.13
CA CYS A 64 -13.77 -0.53 -15.09
C CYS A 64 -15.03 -1.07 -14.40
N CYS A 65 -16.22 -0.70 -14.86
CA CYS A 65 -17.46 -1.16 -14.24
C CYS A 65 -17.67 -2.65 -14.45
N LEU A 66 -17.83 -3.39 -13.37
CA LEU A 66 -17.94 -4.84 -13.42
C LEU A 66 -19.29 -5.29 -14.01
N PRO A 67 -19.34 -6.38 -14.79
CA PRO A 67 -20.58 -6.96 -15.28
C PRO A 67 -21.50 -7.33 -14.11
N ILE A 68 -22.79 -7.00 -14.23
CA ILE A 68 -23.77 -7.33 -13.20
C ILE A 68 -24.44 -8.66 -13.57
N PRO A 69 -24.21 -9.74 -12.79
CA PRO A 69 -24.81 -11.03 -13.12
C PRO A 69 -26.32 -11.02 -12.89
N ALA A 70 -27.04 -11.80 -13.70
CA ALA A 70 -28.50 -11.93 -13.59
C ALA A 70 -28.94 -12.58 -12.26
N LYS A 71 -28.04 -13.34 -11.60
CA LYS A 71 -28.29 -13.96 -10.30
C LYS A 71 -27.56 -13.17 -9.19
N GLY A 72 -28.21 -13.04 -8.05
CA GLY A 72 -27.60 -12.40 -6.87
C GLY A 72 -26.31 -13.09 -6.40
N PRO A 73 -25.49 -12.40 -5.58
CA PRO A 73 -24.18 -12.89 -5.18
C PRO A 73 -24.28 -14.14 -4.29
N ILE A 74 -23.34 -15.05 -4.50
CA ILE A 74 -23.16 -16.24 -3.68
C ILE A 74 -22.27 -15.86 -2.48
N LYS A 75 -22.66 -16.26 -1.28
CA LYS A 75 -21.79 -16.11 -0.11
C LYS A 75 -20.69 -17.18 -0.13
N PHE A 76 -19.45 -16.77 0.05
CA PHE A 76 -18.32 -17.68 0.19
C PHE A 76 -18.48 -18.61 1.39
N SER A 77 -18.08 -19.87 1.21
CA SER A 77 -17.85 -20.82 2.30
C SER A 77 -16.84 -21.88 1.89
N PHE A 78 -16.00 -22.33 2.81
CA PHE A 78 -15.01 -23.39 2.56
C PHE A 78 -15.62 -24.73 2.16
N SER A 79 -16.87 -25.01 2.57
CA SER A 79 -17.57 -26.23 2.18
C SER A 79 -17.96 -26.24 0.70
N LYS A 80 -18.30 -25.07 0.13
CA LYS A 80 -18.63 -24.90 -1.29
C LYS A 80 -17.37 -24.82 -2.15
N TYR A 81 -16.39 -24.03 -1.74
CA TYR A 81 -15.17 -23.76 -2.48
C TYR A 81 -14.00 -24.54 -1.91
N LYS A 82 -14.07 -25.88 -2.02
CA LYS A 82 -12.95 -26.74 -1.64
C LYS A 82 -11.75 -26.42 -2.52
N SER A 83 -10.58 -26.31 -1.91
CA SER A 83 -9.32 -26.05 -2.60
C SER A 83 -8.39 -27.25 -2.42
N ASN A 84 -7.76 -27.68 -3.51
CA ASN A 84 -6.67 -28.63 -3.43
C ASN A 84 -5.41 -27.92 -2.91
N PRO A 85 -4.62 -28.55 -2.03
CA PRO A 85 -3.33 -28.00 -1.64
C PRO A 85 -2.43 -27.82 -2.87
N ARG A 86 -1.81 -26.63 -2.99
CA ARG A 86 -0.90 -26.28 -4.07
C ARG A 86 0.20 -25.36 -3.58
N VAL A 87 1.34 -25.42 -4.25
CA VAL A 87 2.51 -24.60 -3.94
C VAL A 87 2.73 -23.63 -5.09
N ARG A 88 2.65 -22.33 -4.83
CA ARG A 88 3.07 -21.30 -5.78
C ARG A 88 4.60 -21.29 -5.80
N GLN A 89 5.20 -21.58 -6.95
CA GLN A 89 6.65 -21.65 -7.14
C GLN A 89 7.22 -20.28 -7.53
N ALA A 90 8.51 -20.06 -7.29
CA ALA A 90 9.20 -18.87 -7.80
C ALA A 90 9.30 -18.94 -9.34
N ALA A 91 8.94 -17.86 -10.03
CA ALA A 91 8.84 -17.81 -11.49
C ALA A 91 10.16 -18.18 -12.21
N HIS A 92 11.32 -17.88 -11.59
CA HIS A 92 12.65 -18.20 -12.14
C HIS A 92 13.09 -19.64 -11.90
N THR A 93 12.28 -20.47 -11.21
CA THR A 93 12.64 -21.87 -10.88
C THR A 93 11.74 -22.91 -11.55
N VAL A 94 10.68 -22.49 -12.23
CA VAL A 94 9.75 -23.39 -12.89
C VAL A 94 10.32 -23.95 -14.21
N SER A 95 9.88 -25.15 -14.60
CA SER A 95 10.32 -25.78 -15.85
C SER A 95 9.66 -25.16 -17.08
N ASP A 96 10.29 -25.37 -18.26
CA ASP A 96 9.74 -24.94 -19.55
C ASP A 96 8.33 -25.49 -19.81
N ASP A 97 8.07 -26.76 -19.40
CA ASP A 97 6.72 -27.35 -19.48
C ASP A 97 5.71 -26.60 -18.64
N TYR A 98 6.12 -26.11 -17.46
CA TYR A 98 5.25 -25.31 -16.62
C TYR A 98 5.04 -23.91 -17.19
N ILE A 99 6.06 -23.29 -17.78
CA ILE A 99 5.96 -22.02 -18.50
C ILE A 99 4.98 -22.15 -19.66
N ALA A 100 5.07 -23.21 -20.46
CA ALA A 100 4.14 -23.47 -21.55
C ALA A 100 2.69 -23.63 -21.06
N LYS A 101 2.49 -24.38 -19.96
CA LYS A 101 1.18 -24.52 -19.31
C LYS A 101 0.65 -23.18 -18.79
N TYR A 102 1.50 -22.37 -18.16
CA TYR A 102 1.14 -21.05 -17.63
C TYR A 102 0.75 -20.09 -18.76
N THR A 103 1.53 -20.06 -19.84
CA THR A 103 1.21 -19.30 -21.06
C THR A 103 -0.14 -19.71 -21.62
N ARG A 104 -0.38 -21.03 -21.73
CA ARG A 104 -1.65 -21.57 -22.23
C ARG A 104 -2.84 -21.14 -21.37
N ALA A 105 -2.69 -21.06 -20.05
CA ALA A 105 -3.74 -20.59 -19.15
C ALA A 105 -4.16 -19.14 -19.48
N TYR A 106 -3.18 -18.26 -19.69
CA TYR A 106 -3.43 -16.87 -20.06
C TYR A 106 -3.95 -16.71 -21.49
N GLU A 107 -3.52 -17.55 -22.45
CA GLU A 107 -4.13 -17.59 -23.79
C GLU A 107 -5.62 -17.88 -23.71
N LEU A 108 -6.00 -18.92 -22.94
CA LEU A 108 -7.41 -19.28 -22.77
C LEU A 108 -8.22 -18.17 -22.12
N MET A 109 -7.66 -17.51 -21.10
CA MET A 109 -8.32 -16.43 -20.40
C MET A 109 -8.47 -15.16 -21.29
N LYS A 110 -7.42 -14.83 -22.07
CA LYS A 110 -7.44 -13.70 -23.04
C LYS A 110 -8.35 -13.97 -24.24
N ALA A 111 -8.63 -15.23 -24.54
CA ALA A 111 -9.54 -15.60 -25.63
C ALA A 111 -11.03 -15.58 -25.25
N LEU A 112 -11.36 -15.38 -23.97
CA LEU A 112 -12.75 -15.22 -23.54
C LEU A 112 -13.31 -13.88 -24.04
N PRO A 113 -14.62 -13.79 -24.31
CA PRO A 113 -15.28 -12.53 -24.65
C PRO A 113 -15.07 -11.46 -23.56
N ASP A 114 -15.01 -10.19 -23.95
CA ASP A 114 -14.77 -9.08 -23.02
C ASP A 114 -15.87 -8.92 -21.96
N ASP A 115 -17.08 -9.38 -22.24
CA ASP A 115 -18.21 -9.39 -21.31
C ASP A 115 -18.26 -10.64 -20.41
N ASP A 116 -17.38 -11.62 -20.61
CA ASP A 116 -17.22 -12.75 -19.69
C ASP A 116 -16.49 -12.29 -18.43
N PRO A 117 -17.09 -12.42 -17.22
CA PRO A 117 -16.44 -12.03 -15.98
C PRO A 117 -15.09 -12.71 -15.71
N ARG A 118 -14.80 -13.82 -16.40
CA ARG A 118 -13.56 -14.59 -16.27
C ARG A 118 -12.49 -14.18 -17.29
N SER A 119 -12.81 -13.28 -18.23
CA SER A 119 -11.85 -12.80 -19.22
C SER A 119 -10.70 -12.05 -18.53
N PHE A 120 -9.54 -12.06 -19.16
CA PHE A 120 -8.35 -11.39 -18.62
C PHE A 120 -8.61 -9.89 -18.37
N TYR A 121 -9.27 -9.23 -19.29
CA TYR A 121 -9.55 -7.79 -19.18
C TYR A 121 -10.60 -7.48 -18.11
N THR A 122 -11.67 -8.27 -17.99
CA THR A 122 -12.63 -8.09 -16.89
C THR A 122 -12.00 -8.40 -15.53
N GLN A 123 -11.11 -9.40 -15.46
CA GLN A 123 -10.34 -9.63 -14.23
C GLN A 123 -9.41 -8.44 -13.89
N ALA A 124 -8.77 -7.82 -14.88
CA ALA A 124 -7.99 -6.61 -14.66
C ALA A 124 -8.85 -5.42 -14.23
N ASP A 125 -10.07 -5.31 -14.78
CA ASP A 125 -11.02 -4.25 -14.43
C ASP A 125 -11.52 -4.35 -12.97
N ILE A 126 -11.48 -5.53 -12.33
CA ILE A 126 -11.73 -5.66 -10.88
C ILE A 126 -10.73 -4.81 -10.09
N HIS A 127 -9.43 -4.87 -10.44
CA HIS A 127 -8.42 -4.03 -9.79
C HIS A 127 -8.70 -2.55 -10.06
N CYS A 128 -8.92 -2.18 -11.30
CA CYS A 128 -9.30 -0.81 -11.67
C CYS A 128 -10.50 -0.31 -10.85
N ALA A 129 -11.57 -1.08 -10.76
CA ALA A 129 -12.80 -0.68 -10.09
C ALA A 129 -12.61 -0.42 -8.58
N PHE A 130 -11.92 -1.31 -7.89
CA PHE A 130 -11.72 -1.22 -6.44
C PHE A 130 -10.53 -0.35 -6.03
N CYS A 131 -9.56 -0.13 -6.90
CA CYS A 131 -8.30 0.56 -6.62
C CYS A 131 -8.21 1.96 -7.24
N ASN A 132 -9.16 2.33 -8.10
CA ASN A 132 -9.19 3.64 -8.76
C ASN A 132 -10.53 4.40 -8.54
N PHE A 133 -11.20 4.14 -7.41
CA PHE A 133 -12.39 4.87 -6.96
C PHE A 133 -13.60 4.79 -7.92
N ALA A 134 -13.81 3.67 -8.62
CA ALA A 134 -14.98 3.52 -9.48
C ALA A 134 -16.28 3.31 -8.69
N TYR A 135 -16.19 2.90 -7.43
CA TYR A 135 -17.33 2.68 -6.54
C TYR A 135 -17.30 3.60 -5.32
N MET A 136 -18.51 3.89 -4.80
CA MET A 136 -18.70 4.55 -3.51
C MET A 136 -18.86 3.51 -2.39
N GLN A 137 -18.62 3.91 -1.15
CA GLN A 137 -18.91 3.08 0.02
C GLN A 137 -20.42 2.83 0.13
N ALA A 138 -20.82 1.57 0.36
CA ALA A 138 -22.24 1.19 0.36
C ALA A 138 -23.10 1.94 1.39
N GLU A 139 -22.53 2.23 2.58
CA GLU A 139 -23.23 2.91 3.67
C GLU A 139 -22.93 4.42 3.71
N ASN A 140 -22.11 4.93 2.80
CA ASN A 140 -21.80 6.34 2.63
C ASN A 140 -21.48 6.67 1.16
N SER A 141 -22.51 6.88 0.36
CA SER A 141 -22.41 7.10 -1.08
C SER A 141 -21.72 8.43 -1.49
N SER A 142 -21.31 9.25 -0.55
CA SER A 142 -20.51 10.45 -0.81
C SER A 142 -19.00 10.22 -0.67
N VAL A 143 -18.59 9.05 -0.15
CA VAL A 143 -17.18 8.72 0.08
C VAL A 143 -16.75 7.61 -0.88
N PRO A 144 -15.67 7.81 -1.65
CA PRO A 144 -15.19 6.80 -2.57
C PRO A 144 -14.61 5.59 -1.83
N LEU A 145 -14.84 4.40 -2.39
CA LEU A 145 -14.26 3.15 -1.91
C LEU A 145 -12.84 2.99 -2.44
N GLN A 146 -11.93 2.56 -1.57
CA GLN A 146 -10.55 2.23 -1.91
C GLN A 146 -10.08 1.05 -1.06
N VAL A 147 -9.28 0.15 -1.62
CA VAL A 147 -8.70 -1.00 -0.90
C VAL A 147 -7.22 -0.82 -0.59
N HIS A 148 -6.56 0.14 -1.26
CA HIS A 148 -5.18 0.55 -0.99
C HIS A 148 -5.08 1.53 0.19
N PHE A 149 -3.86 1.78 0.64
CA PHE A 149 -3.53 2.73 1.72
C PHE A 149 -4.18 2.40 3.06
N SER A 150 -4.41 1.12 3.34
CA SER A 150 -5.06 0.69 4.56
C SER A 150 -4.89 -0.81 4.82
N TRP A 151 -5.38 -1.27 5.95
CA TRP A 151 -5.41 -2.69 6.32
C TRP A 151 -6.13 -3.62 5.34
N LEU A 152 -6.91 -3.08 4.37
CA LEU A 152 -7.64 -3.88 3.38
C LEU A 152 -6.76 -4.37 2.24
N PHE A 153 -5.59 -3.76 2.02
CA PHE A 153 -4.71 -4.04 0.90
C PHE A 153 -4.38 -5.53 0.76
N LEU A 154 -3.76 -6.14 1.79
CA LEU A 154 -3.32 -7.53 1.74
C LEU A 154 -4.47 -8.53 1.60
N PRO A 155 -5.53 -8.51 2.43
CA PRO A 155 -6.60 -9.49 2.33
C PRO A 155 -7.41 -9.36 1.04
N TRP A 156 -7.57 -8.16 0.48
CA TRP A 156 -8.25 -7.98 -0.79
C TRP A 156 -7.46 -8.60 -1.94
N HIS A 157 -6.13 -8.35 -2.03
CA HIS A 157 -5.28 -8.91 -3.07
C HIS A 157 -5.13 -10.42 -2.94
N ARG A 158 -5.08 -10.99 -1.73
CA ARG A 158 -5.11 -12.45 -1.52
C ARG A 158 -6.38 -13.08 -2.10
N TRP A 159 -7.56 -12.48 -1.87
CA TRP A 159 -8.80 -12.92 -2.49
C TRP A 159 -8.79 -12.78 -4.01
N TYR A 160 -8.23 -11.70 -4.53
CA TYR A 160 -8.11 -11.47 -5.96
C TYR A 160 -7.27 -12.55 -6.64
N LEU A 161 -6.09 -12.86 -6.08
CA LEU A 161 -5.23 -13.95 -6.53
C LEU A 161 -5.93 -15.32 -6.45
N TYR A 162 -6.67 -15.59 -5.38
CA TYR A 162 -7.39 -16.84 -5.19
C TYR A 162 -8.41 -17.10 -6.30
N TRP A 163 -9.22 -16.11 -6.63
CA TRP A 163 -10.23 -16.24 -7.68
C TRP A 163 -9.62 -16.28 -9.08
N HIS A 164 -8.64 -15.45 -9.35
CA HIS A 164 -7.91 -15.46 -10.62
C HIS A 164 -7.29 -16.84 -10.90
N GLU A 165 -6.61 -17.43 -9.90
CA GLU A 165 -5.99 -18.75 -9.99
C GLU A 165 -7.04 -19.85 -10.23
N ARG A 166 -8.20 -19.81 -9.57
CA ARG A 166 -9.29 -20.76 -9.78
C ARG A 166 -9.89 -20.68 -11.18
N ILE A 167 -10.01 -19.49 -11.72
CA ILE A 167 -10.46 -19.28 -13.10
C ILE A 167 -9.45 -19.94 -14.07
N LEU A 168 -8.15 -19.69 -13.90
CA LEU A 168 -7.10 -20.31 -14.72
C LEU A 168 -7.13 -21.84 -14.62
N GLN A 169 -7.29 -22.40 -13.41
CA GLN A 169 -7.44 -23.84 -13.18
C GLN A 169 -8.64 -24.41 -13.98
N SER A 170 -9.76 -23.73 -13.93
CA SER A 170 -10.98 -24.16 -14.65
C SER A 170 -10.80 -24.13 -16.16
N LEU A 171 -10.18 -23.08 -16.69
CA LEU A 171 -9.92 -22.92 -18.13
C LEU A 171 -8.93 -23.97 -18.66
N LEU A 172 -7.92 -24.33 -17.86
CA LEU A 172 -6.99 -25.41 -18.18
C LEU A 172 -7.59 -26.81 -17.99
N GLY A 173 -8.65 -26.96 -17.19
CA GLY A 173 -9.10 -28.25 -16.69
C GLY A 173 -8.10 -28.93 -15.74
N ASP A 174 -7.21 -28.15 -15.12
CA ASP A 174 -6.15 -28.64 -14.20
C ASP A 174 -6.29 -28.02 -12.81
N PRO A 175 -6.91 -28.73 -11.85
CA PRO A 175 -7.10 -28.19 -10.50
C PRO A 175 -5.81 -28.14 -9.66
N THR A 176 -4.68 -28.63 -10.20
CA THR A 176 -3.36 -28.57 -9.55
C THR A 176 -2.54 -27.37 -9.99
N PHE A 177 -2.97 -26.68 -11.03
CA PHE A 177 -2.30 -25.46 -11.50
C PHE A 177 -2.25 -24.42 -10.39
N SER A 178 -1.14 -23.67 -10.30
CA SER A 178 -0.96 -22.54 -9.37
C SER A 178 -0.38 -21.33 -10.09
N LEU A 179 -0.60 -20.15 -9.54
CA LEU A 179 0.18 -18.98 -9.92
C LEU A 179 1.65 -19.19 -9.56
N VAL A 180 2.53 -18.45 -10.21
CA VAL A 180 3.93 -18.30 -9.79
C VAL A 180 4.05 -17.01 -8.97
N PHE A 181 5.13 -16.87 -8.19
CA PHE A 181 5.50 -15.59 -7.61
C PHE A 181 6.80 -15.07 -8.20
N TRP A 182 6.87 -13.77 -8.45
CA TRP A 182 8.09 -13.10 -8.85
C TRP A 182 8.93 -12.78 -7.61
N ASN A 183 10.03 -13.52 -7.40
CA ASN A 183 10.86 -13.45 -6.20
C ASN A 183 11.84 -12.24 -6.23
N TRP A 184 11.32 -11.04 -6.44
CA TRP A 184 12.12 -9.83 -6.60
C TRP A 184 12.89 -9.42 -5.33
N ASP A 185 12.57 -9.97 -4.16
CA ASP A 185 13.31 -9.79 -2.91
C ASP A 185 14.52 -10.73 -2.78
N ASP A 186 14.69 -11.69 -3.70
CA ASP A 186 15.87 -12.55 -3.78
C ASP A 186 17.07 -11.78 -4.35
N GLN A 187 18.03 -11.47 -3.50
CA GLN A 187 19.22 -10.72 -3.90
C GLN A 187 20.44 -11.61 -4.22
N HIS A 188 20.23 -12.91 -4.45
CA HIS A 188 21.34 -13.87 -4.65
C HIS A 188 21.09 -14.89 -5.78
N ASP A 189 19.93 -15.52 -5.84
CA ASP A 189 19.70 -16.71 -6.67
C ASP A 189 18.99 -16.41 -8.01
N GLY A 190 18.94 -15.12 -8.41
CA GLY A 190 18.44 -14.69 -9.73
C GLY A 190 16.95 -14.35 -9.78
N GLY A 191 16.24 -14.35 -8.64
CA GLY A 191 14.84 -13.89 -8.58
C GLY A 191 14.66 -12.39 -8.71
N ASN A 192 15.70 -11.60 -8.46
CA ASN A 192 15.70 -10.14 -8.50
C ASN A 192 15.90 -9.53 -9.90
N VAL A 193 15.54 -10.26 -10.91
CA VAL A 193 15.37 -9.79 -12.29
C VAL A 193 13.94 -10.08 -12.75
N MET A 194 13.49 -9.45 -13.82
CA MET A 194 12.20 -9.80 -14.42
C MET A 194 12.25 -11.25 -14.91
N PRO A 195 11.31 -12.14 -14.52
CA PRO A 195 11.36 -13.54 -14.93
C PRO A 195 11.23 -13.71 -16.43
N ASP A 196 12.06 -14.61 -17.00
CA ASP A 196 12.19 -14.83 -18.44
C ASP A 196 10.85 -15.13 -19.12
N MET A 197 9.97 -15.89 -18.47
CA MET A 197 8.63 -16.22 -18.98
C MET A 197 7.76 -15.01 -19.33
N PHE A 198 8.05 -13.82 -18.80
CA PHE A 198 7.28 -12.61 -19.07
C PHE A 198 7.88 -11.69 -20.12
N VAL A 199 9.11 -11.95 -20.62
CA VAL A 199 9.83 -11.03 -21.51
C VAL A 199 9.76 -11.39 -23.00
N HIS A 200 9.19 -12.53 -23.34
CA HIS A 200 9.11 -13.01 -24.73
C HIS A 200 7.96 -12.38 -25.49
N ASN A 201 8.27 -11.49 -26.42
CA ASN A 201 7.30 -10.86 -27.30
C ASN A 201 6.47 -11.92 -28.07
N GLY A 202 5.17 -11.64 -28.24
CA GLY A 202 4.23 -12.51 -28.92
C GLY A 202 3.64 -13.64 -28.07
N THR A 203 4.02 -13.76 -26.80
CA THR A 203 3.37 -14.69 -25.85
C THR A 203 2.22 -14.00 -25.11
N ALA A 204 1.29 -14.79 -24.58
CA ALA A 204 0.20 -14.27 -23.75
C ALA A 204 0.65 -13.63 -22.44
N LEU A 205 1.91 -13.83 -22.03
CA LEU A 205 2.51 -13.29 -20.81
C LEU A 205 3.28 -11.98 -21.03
N TYR A 206 3.51 -11.62 -22.29
CA TYR A 206 4.19 -10.38 -22.65
C TYR A 206 3.26 -9.17 -22.54
N ASP A 207 3.82 -8.07 -22.07
CA ASP A 207 3.21 -6.74 -22.10
C ASP A 207 4.20 -5.75 -22.71
N GLU A 208 3.78 -4.98 -23.71
CA GLU A 208 4.62 -4.01 -24.43
C GLU A 208 4.87 -2.73 -23.63
N ASN A 209 4.03 -2.44 -22.63
CA ASN A 209 4.09 -1.23 -21.82
C ASN A 209 5.09 -1.32 -20.65
N ARG A 210 5.88 -2.40 -20.56
CA ARG A 210 6.96 -2.51 -19.58
C ARG A 210 8.16 -1.65 -19.97
N ASN A 211 8.86 -1.14 -18.97
CA ASN A 211 10.11 -0.43 -19.16
C ASN A 211 11.17 -1.33 -19.82
N GLN A 212 11.47 -1.09 -21.08
CA GLN A 212 12.42 -1.89 -21.86
C GLN A 212 13.86 -1.83 -21.31
N ASN A 213 14.21 -0.77 -20.55
CA ASN A 213 15.53 -0.66 -19.91
C ASN A 213 15.63 -1.57 -18.66
N ASN A 214 14.53 -2.11 -18.18
CA ASN A 214 14.46 -2.94 -16.98
C ASN A 214 14.27 -4.44 -17.31
N LEU A 215 14.34 -4.80 -18.59
CA LEU A 215 14.42 -6.22 -18.98
C LEU A 215 15.74 -6.86 -18.52
N PRO A 216 15.79 -8.19 -18.34
CA PRO A 216 17.03 -8.88 -17.95
C PRO A 216 18.21 -8.49 -18.84
N PRO A 217 19.41 -8.31 -18.26
CA PRO A 217 19.83 -8.68 -16.90
C PRO A 217 19.69 -7.56 -15.84
N ALA A 218 18.84 -6.55 -16.06
CA ALA A 218 18.66 -5.46 -15.11
C ALA A 218 18.11 -5.96 -13.77
N LEU A 219 18.79 -5.60 -12.67
CA LEU A 219 18.33 -5.92 -11.33
C LEU A 219 17.11 -5.06 -10.96
N VAL A 220 16.12 -5.65 -10.34
CA VAL A 220 15.00 -4.93 -9.76
C VAL A 220 15.52 -3.93 -8.73
N LYS A 221 15.01 -2.71 -8.81
CA LYS A 221 15.24 -1.66 -7.82
C LYS A 221 13.95 -1.50 -7.01
N LEU A 222 13.99 -1.88 -5.75
CA LEU A 222 12.82 -1.80 -4.86
C LEU A 222 12.45 -0.36 -4.52
N ARG A 223 13.37 0.57 -4.82
CA ARG A 223 13.15 2.00 -4.73
C ARG A 223 13.61 2.69 -6.04
N PRO A 224 12.79 3.55 -6.63
CA PRO A 224 13.03 4.08 -7.99
C PRO A 224 14.38 4.77 -8.20
N ASN A 225 14.87 5.51 -7.21
CA ASN A 225 16.13 6.27 -7.30
C ASN A 225 17.36 5.51 -6.79
N THR A 226 17.25 4.19 -6.63
CA THR A 226 18.42 3.35 -6.31
C THR A 226 19.52 3.55 -7.36
N THR A 227 20.71 3.93 -6.91
CA THR A 227 21.87 4.24 -7.77
C THR A 227 23.05 3.34 -7.44
N GLY A 228 24.04 3.33 -8.32
CA GLY A 228 25.28 2.58 -8.14
C GLY A 228 25.37 1.32 -9.00
N ASN A 229 26.40 0.50 -8.76
CA ASN A 229 26.56 -0.78 -9.41
C ASN A 229 25.66 -1.87 -8.79
N ASN A 230 25.67 -3.07 -9.34
CA ASN A 230 24.81 -4.17 -8.87
C ASN A 230 24.99 -4.46 -7.37
N THR A 231 26.19 -4.40 -6.82
CA THR A 231 26.43 -4.59 -5.37
C THR A 231 25.73 -3.52 -4.54
N ALA A 232 25.79 -2.26 -4.99
CA ALA A 232 25.10 -1.15 -4.31
C ALA A 232 23.58 -1.32 -4.39
N ILE A 233 23.04 -1.73 -5.54
CA ILE A 233 21.60 -2.02 -5.73
C ILE A 233 21.16 -3.14 -4.77
N VAL A 234 21.90 -4.26 -4.71
CA VAL A 234 21.62 -5.38 -3.82
C VAL A 234 21.58 -4.93 -2.35
N ASN A 235 22.58 -4.16 -1.88
CA ASN A 235 22.62 -3.70 -0.50
C ASN A 235 21.46 -2.75 -0.16
N GLN A 236 21.07 -1.88 -1.07
CA GLN A 236 19.92 -0.99 -0.90
C GLN A 236 18.62 -1.79 -0.85
N ASN A 237 18.41 -2.74 -1.78
CA ASN A 237 17.24 -3.62 -1.77
C ASN A 237 17.15 -4.45 -0.48
N LEU A 238 18.27 -4.97 0.03
CA LEU A 238 18.29 -5.71 1.30
C LEU A 238 17.83 -4.84 2.48
N ASN A 239 18.25 -3.56 2.50
CA ASN A 239 17.82 -2.64 3.55
C ASN A 239 16.35 -2.21 3.36
N ASP A 240 15.90 -1.98 2.12
CA ASP A 240 14.49 -1.70 1.82
C ASP A 240 13.60 -2.83 2.35
N MET A 241 13.93 -4.09 2.06
CA MET A 241 13.22 -5.26 2.60
C MET A 241 13.27 -5.34 4.13
N TYR A 242 14.43 -5.04 4.72
CA TYR A 242 14.60 -5.04 6.18
C TYR A 242 13.69 -4.00 6.84
N GLN A 243 13.65 -2.76 6.33
CA GLN A 243 12.83 -1.69 6.88
C GLN A 243 11.33 -1.99 6.69
N ASP A 244 10.90 -2.39 5.50
CA ASP A 244 9.49 -2.51 5.17
C ASP A 244 8.84 -3.81 5.71
N VAL A 245 9.62 -4.87 5.92
CA VAL A 245 9.09 -6.17 6.36
C VAL A 245 9.54 -6.53 7.77
N VAL A 246 10.86 -6.45 8.05
CA VAL A 246 11.38 -6.90 9.36
C VAL A 246 11.08 -5.87 10.44
N ARG A 247 11.27 -4.59 10.15
CA ARG A 247 11.02 -3.49 11.09
C ARG A 247 9.55 -3.14 11.26
N ALA A 248 8.67 -3.55 10.35
CA ALA A 248 7.23 -3.43 10.49
C ALA A 248 6.71 -4.43 11.54
N THR A 249 6.98 -4.19 12.83
CA THR A 249 6.74 -5.16 13.91
C THR A 249 5.29 -5.33 14.33
N THR A 250 4.39 -4.45 13.90
CA THR A 250 2.95 -4.50 14.19
C THR A 250 2.13 -4.63 12.91
N ALA A 251 0.91 -5.14 13.02
CA ALA A 251 -0.02 -5.20 11.88
C ALA A 251 -0.27 -3.80 11.28
N GLU A 252 -0.38 -2.77 12.11
CA GLU A 252 -0.59 -1.40 11.65
C GLU A 252 0.59 -0.90 10.79
N LEU A 253 1.83 -1.18 11.18
CA LEU A 253 3.01 -0.79 10.40
C LEU A 253 3.11 -1.60 9.10
N PHE A 254 2.85 -2.90 9.14
CA PHE A 254 3.01 -3.78 7.98
C PHE A 254 1.86 -3.67 7.00
N MET A 255 0.62 -3.82 7.48
CA MET A 255 -0.59 -3.91 6.65
C MET A 255 -1.26 -2.55 6.41
N GLY A 256 -1.02 -1.57 7.28
CA GLY A 256 -1.72 -0.30 7.31
C GLY A 256 -2.77 -0.20 8.41
N GLY A 257 -3.29 1.01 8.59
CA GLY A 257 -4.24 1.36 9.63
C GLY A 257 -5.69 1.10 9.24
N ALA A 258 -6.58 1.41 10.19
CA ALA A 258 -8.00 1.17 10.07
C ALA A 258 -8.65 1.97 8.91
N TYR A 259 -9.44 1.27 8.09
CA TYR A 259 -10.29 1.86 7.05
C TYR A 259 -11.72 1.35 7.25
N ARG A 260 -12.63 2.25 7.58
CA ARG A 260 -14.02 1.96 7.93
C ARG A 260 -14.97 2.79 7.09
N THR A 261 -16.24 2.47 7.14
CA THR A 261 -17.29 3.30 6.55
C THR A 261 -17.16 4.75 7.03
N GLY A 262 -17.11 5.67 6.10
CA GLY A 262 -16.90 7.10 6.35
C GLY A 262 -15.43 7.55 6.32
N THR A 263 -14.46 6.63 6.30
CA THR A 263 -13.04 7.01 6.11
C THR A 263 -12.85 7.50 4.67
N ASP A 264 -12.46 8.76 4.51
CA ASP A 264 -12.23 9.40 3.22
C ASP A 264 -10.74 9.68 3.00
N LEU A 265 -10.13 8.95 2.08
CA LEU A 265 -8.73 9.12 1.69
C LEU A 265 -8.47 10.42 0.92
N THR A 266 -9.51 11.02 0.35
CA THR A 266 -9.38 12.20 -0.51
C THR A 266 -9.60 13.51 0.23
N ASN A 267 -10.23 13.46 1.40
CA ASN A 267 -10.61 14.64 2.19
C ASN A 267 -10.57 14.39 3.71
N SER A 268 -9.60 13.58 4.18
CA SER A 268 -9.43 13.33 5.61
C SER A 268 -8.83 14.54 6.34
N THR A 269 -9.23 14.73 7.60
CA THR A 269 -8.47 15.58 8.52
C THR A 269 -7.16 14.90 8.93
N VAL A 270 -6.20 15.64 9.47
CA VAL A 270 -4.92 15.07 9.93
C VAL A 270 -5.10 13.93 10.93
N LEU A 271 -6.06 14.07 11.86
CA LEU A 271 -6.31 13.08 12.90
C LEU A 271 -6.95 11.80 12.35
N ASP A 272 -7.78 11.95 11.33
CA ASP A 272 -8.53 10.86 10.70
C ASP A 272 -7.82 10.30 9.45
N ALA A 273 -6.66 10.87 9.09
CA ALA A 273 -5.92 10.42 7.92
C ALA A 273 -5.52 8.94 8.08
N PRO A 274 -5.85 8.08 7.12
CA PRO A 274 -5.52 6.67 7.18
C PRO A 274 -4.00 6.47 7.12
N LEU A 275 -3.57 5.30 7.54
CA LEU A 275 -2.18 4.85 7.49
C LEU A 275 -2.04 3.76 6.44
N GLY A 276 -1.22 4.00 5.42
CA GLY A 276 -0.79 2.95 4.48
C GLY A 276 0.28 2.05 5.10
N GLY A 277 0.25 0.75 4.79
CA GLY A 277 1.23 -0.22 5.27
C GLY A 277 2.59 -0.06 4.60
N LEU A 278 3.68 -0.37 5.32
CA LEU A 278 5.04 -0.26 4.76
C LEU A 278 5.24 -1.21 3.58
N ILE A 279 4.71 -2.43 3.64
CA ILE A 279 4.82 -3.38 2.52
C ILE A 279 4.18 -2.83 1.23
N GLU A 280 3.04 -2.17 1.34
CA GLU A 280 2.33 -1.57 0.21
C GLU A 280 3.07 -0.36 -0.33
N ASN A 281 3.32 0.63 0.54
CA ASN A 281 3.83 1.94 0.12
C ASN A 281 5.35 1.96 -0.12
N GLY A 282 6.08 0.96 0.38
CA GLY A 282 7.50 0.78 0.15
C GLY A 282 7.79 -0.07 -1.10
N VAL A 283 8.22 -1.31 -0.85
CA VAL A 283 8.74 -2.20 -1.91
C VAL A 283 7.69 -2.60 -2.95
N HIS A 284 6.42 -2.80 -2.57
CA HIS A 284 5.37 -3.14 -3.54
C HIS A 284 5.19 -2.02 -4.58
N ASN A 285 4.95 -0.78 -4.16
CA ASN A 285 4.81 0.36 -5.08
C ASN A 285 6.11 0.65 -5.85
N GLY A 286 7.27 0.35 -5.25
CA GLY A 286 8.57 0.43 -5.89
C GLY A 286 8.68 -0.49 -7.11
N VAL A 287 8.27 -1.76 -6.96
CA VAL A 287 8.26 -2.75 -8.07
C VAL A 287 7.27 -2.37 -9.16
N HIS A 288 6.09 -1.87 -8.80
CA HIS A 288 5.11 -1.34 -9.76
C HIS A 288 5.73 -0.24 -10.63
N SER A 289 6.32 0.78 -10.00
CA SER A 289 6.96 1.90 -10.69
C SER A 289 8.18 1.48 -11.51
N TRP A 290 8.97 0.49 -11.04
CA TRP A 290 10.13 -0.02 -11.75
C TRP A 290 9.74 -0.80 -13.02
N THR A 291 8.60 -1.51 -12.99
CA THR A 291 8.13 -2.34 -14.10
C THR A 291 7.49 -1.52 -15.21
N GLY A 292 6.70 -0.50 -14.86
CA GLY A 292 6.04 0.37 -15.84
C GLY A 292 7.01 1.27 -16.60
N ASP A 293 6.66 1.68 -17.83
CA ASP A 293 7.51 2.53 -18.67
C ASP A 293 7.35 4.01 -18.30
N PRO A 294 8.41 4.68 -17.81
CA PRO A 294 8.35 6.10 -17.46
C PRO A 294 8.14 7.03 -18.67
N ASN A 295 8.26 6.53 -19.90
CA ASN A 295 7.99 7.29 -21.12
C ASN A 295 6.51 7.24 -21.52
N LEU A 296 5.73 6.34 -20.93
CA LEU A 296 4.29 6.25 -21.14
C LEU A 296 3.53 7.14 -20.15
N PRO A 297 2.35 7.66 -20.53
CA PRO A 297 1.49 8.40 -19.62
C PRO A 297 1.22 7.58 -18.35
N LEU A 298 1.44 8.18 -17.16
CA LEU A 298 1.19 7.55 -15.86
C LEU A 298 1.98 6.26 -15.61
N ILE A 299 3.06 6.02 -16.37
CA ILE A 299 3.95 4.85 -16.19
C ILE A 299 3.19 3.52 -16.43
N GLN A 300 2.28 3.48 -17.44
CA GLN A 300 1.47 2.28 -17.76
C GLN A 300 2.36 1.06 -18.07
N ASP A 301 1.86 -0.19 -17.94
CA ASP A 301 0.63 -0.60 -17.27
C ASP A 301 0.84 -0.71 -15.77
N MET A 302 1.91 -1.39 -15.32
CA MET A 302 2.21 -1.71 -13.93
C MET A 302 2.32 -0.48 -13.01
N GLY A 303 2.72 0.68 -13.51
CA GLY A 303 2.96 1.88 -12.71
C GLY A 303 1.71 2.72 -12.42
N THR A 304 0.49 2.28 -12.80
CA THR A 304 -0.74 2.99 -12.46
C THR A 304 -1.86 2.03 -12.01
N PHE A 305 -2.64 2.44 -10.99
CA PHE A 305 -3.74 1.62 -10.46
C PHE A 305 -4.75 1.18 -11.51
N THR A 306 -4.99 2.01 -12.52
CA THR A 306 -6.03 1.77 -13.52
C THR A 306 -5.72 0.57 -14.41
N THR A 307 -4.46 0.38 -14.80
CA THR A 307 -4.05 -0.62 -15.79
C THR A 307 -3.11 -1.69 -15.26
N ALA A 308 -2.61 -1.56 -14.02
CA ALA A 308 -1.58 -2.45 -13.50
C ALA A 308 -1.89 -3.95 -13.67
N ALA A 309 -3.13 -4.37 -13.45
CA ALA A 309 -3.54 -5.76 -13.59
C ALA A 309 -3.75 -6.21 -15.06
N ARG A 310 -3.59 -5.31 -16.05
CA ARG A 310 -3.57 -5.65 -17.48
C ARG A 310 -2.24 -6.25 -17.92
N ASP A 311 -1.19 -6.09 -17.11
CA ASP A 311 0.07 -6.81 -17.27
C ASP A 311 0.02 -8.15 -16.53
N PRO A 312 0.23 -9.31 -17.19
CA PRO A 312 0.22 -10.62 -16.52
C PRO A 312 1.24 -10.77 -15.38
N ILE A 313 2.33 -10.01 -15.37
CA ILE A 313 3.34 -10.03 -14.30
C ILE A 313 2.77 -9.50 -12.96
N PHE A 314 1.70 -8.71 -13.00
CA PHE A 314 0.98 -8.21 -11.83
C PHE A 314 0.63 -9.35 -10.86
N TYR A 315 0.09 -10.44 -11.37
CA TYR A 315 -0.34 -11.58 -10.54
C TYR A 315 0.84 -12.32 -9.92
N ALA A 316 1.99 -12.36 -10.60
CA ALA A 316 3.23 -12.92 -10.05
C ALA A 316 3.86 -11.98 -9.00
N HIS A 317 3.79 -10.66 -9.21
CA HIS A 317 4.20 -9.65 -8.25
C HIS A 317 3.37 -9.74 -6.96
N HIS A 318 2.04 -9.71 -7.08
CA HIS A 318 1.14 -9.81 -5.92
C HIS A 318 1.20 -11.17 -5.23
N SER A 319 1.51 -12.25 -5.96
CA SER A 319 1.80 -13.55 -5.32
C SER A 319 3.04 -13.48 -4.42
N ASN A 320 4.07 -12.68 -4.77
CA ASN A 320 5.20 -12.46 -3.88
C ASN A 320 4.82 -11.58 -2.66
N VAL A 321 4.02 -10.54 -2.85
CA VAL A 321 3.49 -9.73 -1.74
C VAL A 321 2.68 -10.60 -0.78
N ASP A 322 1.86 -11.52 -1.29
CA ASP A 322 1.09 -12.50 -0.51
C ASP A 322 2.01 -13.48 0.25
N ARG A 323 3.10 -13.94 -0.39
CA ARG A 323 4.16 -14.74 0.26
C ARG A 323 4.81 -13.96 1.40
N LEU A 324 5.15 -12.70 1.19
CA LEU A 324 5.77 -11.85 2.22
C LEU A 324 4.85 -11.63 3.42
N TRP A 325 3.53 -11.61 3.22
CA TRP A 325 2.58 -11.57 4.35
C TRP A 325 2.66 -12.83 5.21
N ASP A 326 2.72 -14.03 4.62
CA ASP A 326 2.94 -15.26 5.39
C ASP A 326 4.32 -15.26 6.07
N LYS A 327 5.37 -14.81 5.38
CA LYS A 327 6.72 -14.63 5.96
C LYS A 327 6.72 -13.70 7.16
N TRP A 328 6.07 -12.54 7.03
CA TRP A 328 5.92 -11.57 8.12
C TRP A 328 5.24 -12.18 9.34
N LYS A 329 4.24 -13.04 9.14
CA LYS A 329 3.51 -13.69 10.23
C LYS A 329 4.34 -14.75 10.96
N TYR A 330 5.13 -15.53 10.23
CA TYR A 330 5.67 -16.76 10.79
C TYR A 330 7.19 -16.81 10.92
N ASP A 331 7.93 -16.06 10.10
CA ASP A 331 9.38 -16.25 9.93
C ASP A 331 10.23 -15.08 10.45
N MET A 332 9.61 -14.03 11.00
CA MET A 332 10.37 -12.85 11.43
C MET A 332 11.06 -13.04 12.79
N PRO A 333 12.21 -12.37 13.01
CA PRO A 333 12.85 -12.33 14.32
C PRO A 333 11.89 -11.84 15.42
N GLY A 334 11.97 -12.44 16.59
CA GLY A 334 11.09 -12.11 17.73
C GLY A 334 9.83 -12.98 17.82
N GLY A 335 9.63 -13.91 16.87
CA GLY A 335 8.54 -14.86 16.87
C GLY A 335 7.33 -14.46 16.01
N PRO A 336 6.27 -15.26 16.02
CA PRO A 336 5.10 -15.04 15.20
C PRO A 336 4.43 -13.69 15.46
N ARG A 337 3.93 -13.07 14.39
CA ARG A 337 3.19 -11.80 14.40
C ARG A 337 1.72 -12.03 14.10
N ALA A 338 0.86 -11.19 14.65
CA ALA A 338 -0.58 -11.29 14.49
C ALA A 338 -1.10 -10.28 13.46
N ASP A 339 -2.09 -10.70 12.68
CA ASP A 339 -2.92 -9.81 11.89
C ASP A 339 -3.75 -8.89 12.79
N HIS A 340 -4.43 -7.90 12.20
CA HIS A 340 -5.46 -7.15 12.92
C HIS A 340 -6.58 -8.10 13.40
N ASP A 341 -7.03 -7.92 14.63
CA ASP A 341 -8.14 -8.66 15.25
C ASP A 341 -9.43 -7.81 15.40
N ASP A 342 -9.40 -6.60 14.88
CA ASP A 342 -10.52 -5.67 14.90
C ASP A 342 -11.75 -6.24 14.17
N SER A 343 -12.93 -6.08 14.78
CA SER A 343 -14.19 -6.61 14.24
C SER A 343 -14.52 -6.03 12.86
N ASP A 344 -14.22 -4.74 12.61
CA ASP A 344 -14.54 -4.12 11.34
C ASP A 344 -13.60 -4.60 10.24
N PHE A 345 -12.34 -4.81 10.55
CA PHE A 345 -11.38 -5.48 9.66
C PHE A 345 -11.86 -6.87 9.27
N LEU A 346 -12.16 -7.72 10.26
CA LEU A 346 -12.54 -9.11 10.05
C LEU A 346 -13.85 -9.27 9.25
N HIS A 347 -14.76 -8.30 9.35
CA HIS A 347 -16.06 -8.34 8.70
C HIS A 347 -16.18 -7.48 7.44
N ALA A 348 -15.11 -6.85 6.99
CA ALA A 348 -15.09 -6.16 5.69
C ALA A 348 -15.38 -7.16 4.55
N GLU A 349 -16.16 -6.71 3.55
CA GLU A 349 -16.71 -7.56 2.49
C GLU A 349 -16.32 -7.04 1.11
N PHE A 350 -16.08 -7.99 0.17
CA PHE A 350 -15.73 -7.69 -1.22
C PHE A 350 -16.49 -8.60 -2.19
N TYR A 351 -16.59 -8.18 -3.46
CA TYR A 351 -17.07 -8.97 -4.57
C TYR A 351 -15.95 -9.42 -5.49
N PHE A 352 -16.03 -10.68 -5.93
CA PHE A 352 -15.22 -11.27 -7.00
C PHE A 352 -16.09 -12.21 -7.84
N TYR A 353 -15.56 -12.67 -8.97
CA TYR A 353 -16.20 -13.72 -9.76
C TYR A 353 -15.49 -15.06 -9.54
N ASP A 354 -16.26 -16.14 -9.45
CA ASP A 354 -15.73 -17.48 -9.38
C ASP A 354 -15.48 -18.08 -10.79
N GLU A 355 -14.94 -19.27 -10.83
CA GLU A 355 -14.65 -20.04 -12.05
C GLU A 355 -15.88 -20.37 -12.90
N THR A 356 -17.09 -20.17 -12.38
CA THR A 356 -18.37 -20.33 -13.07
C THR A 356 -19.00 -19.02 -13.53
N ALA A 357 -18.25 -17.93 -13.50
CA ALA A 357 -18.73 -16.57 -13.75
C ALA A 357 -19.80 -16.07 -12.78
N SER A 358 -19.91 -16.69 -11.60
CA SER A 358 -20.85 -16.25 -10.57
C SER A 358 -20.21 -15.22 -9.65
N LEU A 359 -20.97 -14.18 -9.30
CA LEU A 359 -20.54 -13.18 -8.32
C LEU A 359 -20.48 -13.80 -6.92
N VAL A 360 -19.36 -13.66 -6.23
CA VAL A 360 -19.13 -14.20 -4.89
C VAL A 360 -18.82 -13.08 -3.92
N LYS A 361 -19.48 -13.10 -2.77
CA LYS A 361 -19.21 -12.22 -1.65
C LYS A 361 -18.30 -12.91 -0.64
N VAL A 362 -17.15 -12.29 -0.36
CA VAL A 362 -16.12 -12.79 0.56
C VAL A 362 -15.96 -11.87 1.76
N LYS A 363 -15.30 -12.36 2.82
CA LYS A 363 -14.92 -11.57 4.01
C LYS A 363 -13.42 -11.63 4.23
N VAL A 364 -12.86 -10.59 4.83
CA VAL A 364 -11.43 -10.51 5.20
C VAL A 364 -11.04 -11.69 6.08
N ARG A 365 -11.79 -12.00 7.13
CA ARG A 365 -11.49 -13.09 8.08
C ARG A 365 -11.27 -14.46 7.43
N ASP A 366 -11.88 -14.70 6.28
CA ASP A 366 -11.80 -15.98 5.60
C ASP A 366 -10.51 -16.07 4.72
N ALA A 367 -9.76 -14.96 4.56
CA ALA A 367 -8.49 -14.89 3.82
C ALA A 367 -7.24 -14.87 4.70
N LEU A 368 -7.36 -14.83 6.04
CA LEU A 368 -6.19 -14.64 6.91
C LEU A 368 -5.23 -15.83 6.94
N ASP A 369 -5.66 -16.99 6.51
CA ASP A 369 -4.88 -18.23 6.53
C ASP A 369 -4.85 -18.85 5.12
N ASN A 370 -3.71 -18.73 4.44
CA ASN A 370 -3.48 -19.28 3.11
C ASN A 370 -3.69 -20.80 3.05
N SER A 371 -3.37 -21.51 4.12
CA SER A 371 -3.55 -22.97 4.16
C SER A 371 -5.00 -23.39 4.01
N LYS A 372 -5.95 -22.61 4.53
CA LYS A 372 -7.40 -22.82 4.35
C LYS A 372 -7.85 -22.55 2.92
N LEU A 373 -7.14 -21.71 2.18
CA LEU A 373 -7.33 -21.47 0.76
C LEU A 373 -6.59 -22.50 -0.11
N GLY A 374 -5.87 -23.44 0.52
CA GLY A 374 -5.07 -24.47 -0.15
C GLY A 374 -3.80 -23.93 -0.80
N VAL A 375 -3.31 -22.76 -0.40
CA VAL A 375 -2.10 -22.12 -0.95
C VAL A 375 -0.95 -22.21 0.03
N SER A 376 0.25 -22.47 -0.48
CA SER A 376 1.50 -22.37 0.26
C SER A 376 2.63 -21.89 -0.65
N TYR A 377 3.75 -21.51 -0.03
CA TYR A 377 4.95 -21.02 -0.71
C TYR A 377 6.17 -21.85 -0.27
N PRO A 378 7.16 -22.09 -1.14
CA PRO A 378 8.41 -22.74 -0.75
C PRO A 378 9.24 -21.82 0.16
N THR A 379 10.08 -22.41 0.98
CA THR A 379 11.10 -21.67 1.71
C THR A 379 12.24 -21.30 0.76
N MET A 380 12.55 -20.01 0.66
CA MET A 380 13.67 -19.50 -0.14
C MET A 380 14.87 -19.23 0.77
N ALA A 381 16.04 -19.77 0.39
CA ALA A 381 17.26 -19.59 1.21
C ALA A 381 17.71 -18.13 1.27
N ALA A 382 17.51 -17.39 0.20
CA ALA A 382 17.86 -15.99 0.06
C ALA A 382 17.08 -15.06 0.98
N ASP A 383 15.90 -15.45 1.48
CA ASP A 383 15.12 -14.64 2.44
C ASP A 383 15.93 -14.25 3.68
N LYS A 384 16.88 -15.12 4.09
CA LYS A 384 17.76 -14.87 5.25
C LYS A 384 18.65 -13.63 5.08
N LEU A 385 18.93 -13.23 3.84
CA LEU A 385 19.80 -12.09 3.55
C LEU A 385 19.16 -10.78 4.03
N TRP A 386 17.90 -10.57 3.74
CA TRP A 386 17.19 -9.38 4.20
C TRP A 386 16.61 -9.53 5.60
N ILE A 387 16.18 -10.74 6.02
CA ILE A 387 15.68 -10.99 7.39
C ILE A 387 16.74 -10.66 8.44
N HIS A 388 18.00 -10.94 8.14
CA HIS A 388 19.12 -10.73 9.05
C HIS A 388 20.05 -9.60 8.59
N TYR A 389 19.59 -8.72 7.72
CA TYR A 389 20.40 -7.63 7.22
C TYR A 389 20.88 -6.70 8.33
N LYS A 390 22.15 -6.29 8.22
CA LYS A 390 22.79 -5.36 9.15
C LYS A 390 23.36 -4.19 8.40
N SER A 391 22.55 -3.15 8.22
CA SER A 391 22.97 -1.93 7.54
C SER A 391 24.18 -1.30 8.23
N PRO A 392 25.20 -0.85 7.47
CA PRO A 392 26.34 -0.13 8.04
C PRO A 392 25.89 1.20 8.65
N VAL A 393 26.63 1.66 9.68
CA VAL A 393 26.47 2.99 10.26
C VAL A 393 27.43 3.94 9.57
N THR A 394 26.92 5.01 8.96
CA THR A 394 27.75 6.01 8.27
C THR A 394 28.08 7.22 9.13
N SER A 395 27.24 7.52 10.13
CA SER A 395 27.45 8.60 11.09
C SER A 395 27.32 8.06 12.54
N LYS A 396 28.25 8.44 13.43
CA LYS A 396 28.16 8.12 14.85
C LYS A 396 27.91 9.39 15.66
N GLY A 397 26.98 9.28 16.63
CA GLY A 397 26.59 10.38 17.48
C GLY A 397 25.66 11.39 16.81
N SER A 398 25.20 12.37 17.56
CA SER A 398 24.18 13.33 17.11
C SER A 398 24.73 14.37 16.14
N ALA A 399 24.05 14.58 15.03
CA ALA A 399 24.32 15.64 14.05
C ALA A 399 23.58 16.98 14.36
N ILE A 400 22.92 17.11 15.51
CA ILE A 400 22.09 18.27 15.92
C ILE A 400 22.87 19.59 15.84
N ILE A 401 24.13 19.62 16.31
CA ILE A 401 24.95 20.85 16.31
C ILE A 401 25.14 21.36 14.87
N ALA A 402 25.51 20.46 13.97
CA ALA A 402 25.71 20.81 12.55
C ALA A 402 24.39 21.26 11.91
N ALA A 403 23.28 20.60 12.21
CA ALA A 403 21.97 20.95 11.68
C ALA A 403 21.52 22.33 12.16
N ARG A 404 21.69 22.65 13.44
CA ARG A 404 21.37 23.99 13.98
C ARG A 404 22.25 25.08 13.38
N ALA A 405 23.53 24.82 13.19
CA ALA A 405 24.44 25.75 12.51
C ALA A 405 24.04 26.01 11.05
N ALA A 406 23.41 25.02 10.40
CA ALA A 406 22.85 25.13 9.06
C ALA A 406 21.42 25.74 9.03
N GLY A 407 20.87 26.15 10.18
CA GLY A 407 19.53 26.78 10.25
C GLY A 407 18.35 25.81 10.21
N VAL A 408 18.56 24.51 10.47
CA VAL A 408 17.48 23.52 10.53
C VAL A 408 16.55 23.85 11.69
N ALA A 409 15.25 24.02 11.40
CA ALA A 409 14.24 24.38 12.37
C ALA A 409 13.77 23.17 13.21
N THR A 410 13.27 23.45 14.43
CA THR A 410 12.58 22.43 15.24
C THR A 410 11.12 22.35 14.80
N MET A 411 10.63 21.12 14.66
CA MET A 411 9.25 20.80 14.33
C MET A 411 8.62 19.91 15.40
N GLY A 412 7.31 19.94 15.53
CA GLY A 412 6.54 19.07 16.42
C GLY A 412 5.29 18.50 15.76
N ALA A 413 4.38 17.95 16.56
CA ALA A 413 3.13 17.36 16.11
C ALA A 413 2.15 18.39 15.51
N ALA A 414 1.29 17.93 14.62
CA ALA A 414 0.15 18.71 14.12
C ALA A 414 -0.93 18.90 15.22
N PRO A 415 -1.77 19.97 15.13
CA PRO A 415 -1.70 21.04 14.14
C PRO A 415 -0.60 22.05 14.47
N GLN A 416 0.39 22.15 13.63
CA GLN A 416 1.30 23.29 13.61
C GLN A 416 0.62 24.41 12.81
N ASN A 417 1.12 25.64 12.92
CA ASN A 417 0.51 26.84 12.32
C ASN A 417 0.47 26.83 10.78
N GLY A 418 -0.06 25.77 10.18
CA GLY A 418 -0.29 25.67 8.74
C GLY A 418 0.36 24.46 8.07
N THR A 419 0.10 24.33 6.78
CA THR A 419 0.67 23.31 5.88
C THR A 419 2.10 23.68 5.53
N ILE A 420 3.03 22.73 5.63
CA ILE A 420 4.43 22.89 5.28
C ILE A 420 4.67 22.22 3.94
N PHE A 421 4.97 23.01 2.92
CA PHE A 421 5.35 22.50 1.60
C PHE A 421 6.80 22.03 1.64
N LEU A 422 7.00 20.79 1.20
CA LEU A 422 8.32 20.16 1.13
C LEU A 422 8.96 20.47 -0.22
N GLY A 423 10.23 20.90 -0.20
CA GLY A 423 11.07 20.94 -1.40
C GLY A 423 11.59 19.56 -1.75
N SER A 424 12.61 19.49 -2.61
CA SER A 424 13.28 18.23 -2.97
C SER A 424 13.95 17.53 -1.78
N ASN A 425 14.29 18.28 -0.74
CA ASN A 425 14.72 17.78 0.56
C ASN A 425 14.25 18.73 1.67
N PHE A 426 13.89 18.16 2.80
CA PHE A 426 13.41 18.88 3.96
C PHE A 426 14.00 18.24 5.22
N SER A 427 14.63 19.04 6.07
CA SER A 427 15.18 18.56 7.36
C SER A 427 14.56 19.33 8.51
N ALA A 428 14.26 18.60 9.58
CA ALA A 428 13.74 19.16 10.82
C ALA A 428 14.35 18.50 12.06
N ILE A 429 14.49 19.26 13.13
CA ILE A 429 14.81 18.74 14.46
C ILE A 429 13.51 18.36 15.13
N VAL A 430 13.38 17.10 15.55
CA VAL A 430 12.19 16.55 16.18
C VAL A 430 12.51 16.09 17.59
N LYS A 431 11.66 16.41 18.57
CA LYS A 431 11.82 15.97 19.95
C LYS A 431 11.52 14.48 20.07
N THR A 432 12.36 13.78 20.81
CA THR A 432 12.09 12.40 21.24
C THR A 432 11.23 12.39 22.52
N PRO A 433 10.47 11.33 22.79
CA PRO A 433 9.72 11.19 24.03
C PRO A 433 10.67 11.30 25.25
N SER A 434 10.25 12.06 26.26
CA SER A 434 11.04 12.25 27.50
C SER A 434 11.06 11.03 28.44
N SER A 435 10.23 10.04 28.14
CA SER A 435 10.18 8.75 28.85
C SER A 435 10.26 7.62 27.82
N PRO A 436 10.92 6.51 28.12
CA PRO A 436 10.88 5.36 27.25
C PRO A 436 9.42 4.93 27.04
N PRO A 437 9.07 4.43 25.84
CA PRO A 437 7.72 3.97 25.58
C PRO A 437 7.29 2.96 26.64
N PRO A 438 5.99 2.92 27.01
CA PRO A 438 5.49 1.94 27.96
C PRO A 438 5.95 0.53 27.57
N ALA A 439 6.18 -0.35 28.54
CA ALA A 439 6.61 -1.74 28.27
C ALA A 439 5.68 -2.52 27.31
N THR A 440 4.49 -1.99 27.06
CA THR A 440 3.50 -2.47 26.08
C THR A 440 3.72 -1.89 24.66
N SER A 441 4.47 -0.79 24.51
CA SER A 441 4.84 -0.23 23.20
C SER A 441 6.10 -0.93 22.70
N LYS A 442 6.00 -1.64 21.59
CA LYS A 442 7.09 -2.43 21.02
C LYS A 442 8.03 -1.64 20.09
N ALA A 443 7.73 -0.39 19.81
CA ALA A 443 8.46 0.39 18.78
C ALA A 443 8.53 1.88 19.16
N THR A 444 9.65 2.52 18.82
CA THR A 444 9.76 3.99 18.72
C THR A 444 9.44 4.37 17.30
N VAL A 445 8.39 5.17 17.09
CA VAL A 445 7.80 5.39 15.76
C VAL A 445 7.89 6.85 15.35
N LEU A 446 8.48 7.13 14.20
CA LEU A 446 8.33 8.41 13.51
C LEU A 446 6.97 8.44 12.81
N VAL A 447 6.18 9.48 13.07
CA VAL A 447 4.91 9.74 12.41
C VAL A 447 5.03 11.03 11.58
N ILE A 448 4.86 10.91 10.27
CA ILE A 448 4.67 12.03 9.35
C ILE A 448 3.17 12.27 9.28
N GLN A 449 2.72 13.40 9.84
CA GLN A 449 1.31 13.69 10.00
C GLN A 449 0.78 14.54 8.85
N GLY A 450 -0.39 14.16 8.32
CA GLY A 450 -1.11 14.90 7.30
C GLY A 450 -0.29 15.12 6.04
N LEU A 451 0.38 14.07 5.55
CA LEU A 451 0.99 14.08 4.24
C LEU A 451 -0.09 14.29 3.19
N GLN A 452 0.06 15.33 2.37
CA GLN A 452 -0.86 15.68 1.30
C GLN A 452 -0.10 15.77 -0.02
N LEU A 453 -0.64 15.15 -1.04
CA LEU A 453 -0.11 15.18 -2.40
C LEU A 453 -1.21 14.93 -3.44
N THR A 454 -0.88 15.20 -4.70
CA THR A 454 -1.72 14.88 -5.86
C THR A 454 -1.10 13.71 -6.59
N ARG A 455 -1.91 12.73 -7.01
CA ARG A 455 -1.44 11.51 -7.67
C ARG A 455 -1.51 11.61 -9.19
N ASN A 456 -0.99 12.70 -9.77
CA ASN A 456 -0.88 12.88 -11.22
C ASN A 456 0.38 12.22 -11.79
N SER A 457 1.39 12.00 -10.95
CA SER A 457 2.64 11.36 -11.29
C SER A 457 3.15 10.52 -10.14
N PHE A 458 4.18 9.73 -10.38
CA PHE A 458 4.88 9.00 -9.33
C PHE A 458 5.55 9.97 -8.35
N VAL A 459 5.35 9.75 -7.05
CA VAL A 459 6.01 10.48 -5.97
C VAL A 459 6.67 9.49 -5.01
N SER A 460 7.90 9.75 -4.63
CA SER A 460 8.63 8.99 -3.61
C SER A 460 9.10 9.93 -2.51
N LEU A 461 8.79 9.60 -1.26
CA LEU A 461 9.27 10.28 -0.06
C LEU A 461 10.16 9.29 0.71
N ILE A 462 11.43 9.65 0.89
CA ILE A 462 12.45 8.84 1.55
C ILE A 462 12.77 9.48 2.88
N ALA A 463 12.71 8.71 3.96
CA ALA A 463 12.98 9.20 5.31
C ALA A 463 14.35 8.75 5.82
N PHE A 464 15.08 9.69 6.43
CA PHE A 464 16.37 9.44 7.09
C PHE A 464 16.38 10.03 8.51
N VAL A 465 17.15 9.41 9.39
CA VAL A 465 17.48 9.96 10.71
C VAL A 465 18.95 10.35 10.74
N ASN A 466 19.28 11.44 11.41
CA ASN A 466 20.65 11.91 11.67
C ASN A 466 21.49 12.26 10.41
N LEU A 467 20.86 12.43 9.26
CA LEU A 467 21.47 12.85 7.99
C LEU A 467 20.85 14.17 7.48
N PRO A 468 21.28 15.35 7.99
CA PRO A 468 20.60 16.64 7.71
C PRO A 468 20.67 17.10 6.24
N PHE A 469 21.52 16.49 5.43
CA PHE A 469 21.72 16.87 4.02
C PHE A 469 21.41 15.74 3.05
N ALA A 470 20.70 14.69 3.53
CA ALA A 470 20.27 13.60 2.68
C ALA A 470 19.32 14.10 1.57
N ASN A 471 19.40 13.48 0.41
CA ASN A 471 18.56 13.77 -0.74
C ASN A 471 18.11 12.46 -1.42
N SER A 472 17.36 12.55 -2.51
CA SER A 472 16.80 11.39 -3.20
C SER A 472 17.83 10.42 -3.80
N LEU A 473 19.10 10.82 -3.91
CA LEU A 473 20.22 9.99 -4.39
C LEU A 473 21.08 9.45 -3.25
N THR A 474 20.78 9.80 -1.99
CA THR A 474 21.53 9.30 -0.83
C THR A 474 21.36 7.78 -0.73
N ASP A 475 22.49 7.09 -0.49
CA ASP A 475 22.53 5.64 -0.34
C ASP A 475 21.65 5.18 0.83
N THR A 476 20.70 4.32 0.55
CA THR A 476 19.75 3.78 1.52
C THR A 476 20.21 2.46 2.15
N SER A 477 21.41 1.97 1.84
CA SER A 477 21.94 0.76 2.49
C SER A 477 22.33 0.98 3.97
N SER A 478 22.41 2.24 4.43
CA SER A 478 22.89 2.62 5.76
C SER A 478 21.83 2.54 6.86
N ALA A 479 22.28 2.56 8.13
CA ALA A 479 21.42 2.52 9.31
C ALA A 479 20.60 3.81 9.51
N GLU A 480 20.99 4.90 8.88
CA GLU A 480 20.28 6.17 8.92
C GLU A 480 19.02 6.20 8.04
N TYR A 481 18.86 5.27 7.11
CA TYR A 481 17.66 5.13 6.29
C TYR A 481 16.53 4.49 7.11
N LEU A 482 15.35 5.10 7.08
CA LEU A 482 14.17 4.67 7.84
C LEU A 482 13.12 3.93 7.01
N GLY A 483 13.08 4.19 5.72
CA GLY A 483 12.11 3.63 4.80
C GLY A 483 11.68 4.62 3.72
N THR A 484 10.84 4.16 2.81
CA THR A 484 10.33 4.94 1.68
C THR A 484 8.81 4.83 1.60
N PHE A 485 8.16 5.93 1.24
CA PHE A 485 6.74 5.99 0.93
C PHE A 485 6.57 6.37 -0.53
N ASN A 486 6.16 5.40 -1.35
CA ASN A 486 5.97 5.54 -2.79
C ASN A 486 4.48 5.64 -3.14
N ILE A 487 4.13 6.57 -4.02
CA ILE A 487 2.77 6.74 -4.51
C ILE A 487 2.73 6.54 -6.02
N ILE A 488 1.91 5.60 -6.43
CA ILE A 488 1.59 5.32 -7.82
C ILE A 488 0.52 6.31 -8.30
N PRO A 489 0.63 6.85 -9.53
CA PRO A 489 -0.37 7.76 -10.10
C PRO A 489 -1.74 7.09 -10.31
N THR A 490 -2.76 7.92 -10.46
CA THR A 490 -4.13 7.51 -10.78
C THR A 490 -4.65 8.28 -11.99
N THR A 491 -5.45 7.62 -12.82
CA THR A 491 -6.19 8.27 -13.92
C THR A 491 -7.42 9.03 -13.44
N ASN A 492 -7.88 8.77 -12.20
CA ASN A 492 -9.09 9.39 -11.67
C ASN A 492 -8.81 10.84 -11.24
N THR A 493 -9.14 11.80 -12.09
CA THR A 493 -8.90 13.23 -11.85
C THR A 493 -9.77 13.81 -10.74
N LYS A 494 -10.94 13.23 -10.47
CA LYS A 494 -11.85 13.65 -9.40
C LYS A 494 -11.30 13.33 -8.01
N TYR A 495 -10.62 12.15 -7.86
CA TYR A 495 -10.15 11.64 -6.58
C TYR A 495 -8.61 11.50 -6.50
N ARG A 496 -7.89 12.36 -7.23
CA ARG A 496 -6.43 12.32 -7.30
C ARG A 496 -5.70 12.82 -6.05
N HIS A 497 -6.37 13.59 -5.19
CA HIS A 497 -5.78 14.04 -3.93
C HIS A 497 -5.71 12.88 -2.94
N LEU A 498 -4.60 12.78 -2.23
CA LEU A 498 -4.38 11.84 -1.15
C LEU A 498 -3.99 12.60 0.10
N THR A 499 -4.63 12.25 1.21
CA THR A 499 -4.18 12.62 2.56
C THR A 499 -3.89 11.33 3.32
N ALA A 500 -2.70 11.24 3.92
CA ALA A 500 -2.28 10.06 4.68
C ALA A 500 -1.38 10.43 5.85
N ASN A 501 -1.34 9.58 6.88
CA ASN A 501 -0.25 9.54 7.84
C ASN A 501 0.76 8.46 7.40
N VAL A 502 2.05 8.66 7.69
CA VAL A 502 3.10 7.68 7.39
C VAL A 502 3.87 7.40 8.66
N LYS A 503 4.13 6.13 8.95
CA LYS A 503 4.84 5.69 10.15
C LYS A 503 6.05 4.84 9.80
N PHE A 504 7.18 5.08 10.48
CA PHE A 504 8.39 4.26 10.40
C PHE A 504 8.84 3.88 11.81
N ASP A 505 9.15 2.61 12.04
CA ASP A 505 9.83 2.20 13.29
C ASP A 505 11.30 2.60 13.20
N ILE A 506 11.72 3.50 14.08
CA ILE A 506 13.06 4.10 14.06
C ILE A 506 13.93 3.66 15.26
N GLY A 507 13.39 2.88 16.18
CA GLY A 507 14.08 2.53 17.43
C GLY A 507 15.42 1.81 17.21
N ASP A 508 15.47 0.81 16.33
CA ASP A 508 16.70 0.09 15.98
C ASP A 508 17.72 1.01 15.30
N ASN A 509 17.27 1.87 14.38
CA ASN A 509 18.12 2.83 13.69
C ASN A 509 18.80 3.76 14.70
N MET A 510 18.03 4.35 15.62
CA MET A 510 18.54 5.23 16.67
C MET A 510 19.55 4.50 17.59
N GLN A 511 19.26 3.25 17.97
CA GLN A 511 20.14 2.43 18.80
C GLN A 511 21.46 2.14 18.07
N ARG A 512 21.43 1.77 16.81
CA ARG A 512 22.62 1.43 16.01
C ARG A 512 23.52 2.63 15.77
N ILE A 513 22.94 3.82 15.58
CA ILE A 513 23.66 5.08 15.39
C ILE A 513 24.18 5.60 16.76
N GLY A 514 23.60 5.16 17.88
CA GLY A 514 23.99 5.59 19.24
C GLY A 514 23.31 6.90 19.68
N ILE A 515 22.10 7.18 19.18
CA ILE A 515 21.31 8.38 19.48
C ILE A 515 19.98 8.09 20.19
N GLN A 516 19.80 6.88 20.70
CA GLN A 516 18.52 6.44 21.32
C GLN A 516 18.17 7.20 22.62
N HIS A 517 19.11 7.94 23.21
CA HIS A 517 18.92 8.74 24.42
C HIS A 517 18.98 10.25 24.17
N GLU A 518 19.14 10.66 22.91
CA GLU A 518 19.16 12.07 22.55
C GLU A 518 17.74 12.66 22.72
N PRO A 519 17.59 13.84 23.35
CA PRO A 519 16.29 14.48 23.53
C PRO A 519 15.69 15.01 22.24
N GLU A 520 16.49 15.10 21.20
CA GLU A 520 16.11 15.57 19.88
C GLU A 520 16.91 14.82 18.81
N VAL A 521 16.29 14.54 17.69
CA VAL A 521 16.94 13.94 16.52
C VAL A 521 16.62 14.72 15.25
N ILE A 522 17.44 14.55 14.24
CA ILE A 522 17.18 15.13 12.92
C ILE A 522 16.42 14.11 12.09
N ILE A 523 15.32 14.54 11.50
CA ILE A 523 14.59 13.80 10.47
C ILE A 523 14.75 14.55 9.15
N THR A 524 15.17 13.85 8.11
CA THR A 524 15.26 14.38 6.75
C THR A 524 14.32 13.61 5.83
N LEU A 525 13.50 14.34 5.10
CA LEU A 525 12.59 13.82 4.09
C LEU A 525 13.12 14.26 2.72
N ALA A 526 13.50 13.30 1.90
CA ALA A 526 13.94 13.53 0.53
C ALA A 526 12.81 13.13 -0.44
N ILE A 527 12.49 14.00 -1.40
CA ILE A 527 11.34 13.83 -2.26
C ILE A 527 11.78 13.72 -3.71
N THR A 528 11.20 12.77 -4.42
CA THR A 528 11.28 12.62 -5.87
C THR A 528 9.87 12.70 -6.44
N GLY A 529 9.75 13.42 -7.54
CA GLY A 529 8.48 13.67 -8.23
C GLY A 529 8.34 15.15 -8.55
N VAL A 530 7.37 15.48 -9.39
CA VAL A 530 7.10 16.85 -9.83
C VAL A 530 5.91 17.48 -9.10
N GLU A 531 5.17 16.67 -8.35
CA GLU A 531 3.99 17.12 -7.63
C GLU A 531 4.36 17.82 -6.32
N PRO A 532 3.64 18.86 -5.93
CA PRO A 532 3.78 19.45 -4.60
C PRO A 532 3.43 18.45 -3.51
N VAL A 533 4.32 18.30 -2.55
CA VAL A 533 4.12 17.49 -1.35
C VAL A 533 4.11 18.39 -0.14
N SER A 534 3.17 18.18 0.77
CA SER A 534 3.11 18.91 2.02
C SER A 534 2.82 18.00 3.20
N ILE A 535 3.20 18.47 4.40
CA ILE A 535 2.91 17.79 5.67
C ILE A 535 2.36 18.80 6.68
N GLN A 536 1.78 18.31 7.75
CA GLN A 536 1.32 19.17 8.84
C GLN A 536 2.16 19.02 10.11
N GLY A 537 2.93 17.95 10.28
CA GLY A 537 3.82 17.78 11.42
C GLY A 537 4.68 16.53 11.35
N LEU A 538 5.68 16.51 12.24
CA LEU A 538 6.51 15.34 12.55
C LEU A 538 6.46 15.07 14.04
N LEU A 539 6.27 13.81 14.42
CA LEU A 539 6.19 13.35 15.80
C LEU A 539 6.99 12.06 15.95
N ILE A 540 7.62 11.88 17.10
CA ILE A 540 8.18 10.59 17.52
C ILE A 540 7.42 10.14 18.77
N ASP A 541 6.79 8.95 18.66
CA ASP A 541 6.03 8.29 19.71
C ASP A 541 6.80 7.10 20.32
#